data_8662be657d488ed3d4c8c431624220a9
#
_entry.id   8662be657d488ed3d4c8c431624220a9
#
_cell.length_a   1.000
_cell.length_b   1.000
_cell.length_c   1.000
_cell.angle_alpha   90.00
_cell.angle_beta   90.00
_cell.angle_gamma   90.00
#
_symmetry.space_group_name_H-M   'P 1'
#
loop_
_entity.id
_entity.type
_entity.pdbx_description
1 polymer ?
#
loop_
_entity_poly.entity_id
_entity_poly.type
_entity_poly.pdbx_seq_one_letter_code
_entity_poly.pdbx_strand_id
1 'polypeptide(L)'
;MYDIKKLKPRKQGRFKQGYINPQTCKKLFPSQRNTPIIYRSSYERRFIEYLESNPKVQYWGSECTPIDYTDSYDNTHHTYFPDYVALIDGVYHLFEIKPYNQCIAPSSLLPKDGYAWKTYIKNLSKWKATQAVCESKGMKFQIITEKTISKL
;
A
#
# COMPACT_ATOMS: atom_id res chain seq x y z
N MET A 1 0.37 -19.28 -3.76
CA MET A 1 0.30 -19.40 -2.29
C MET A 1 1.25 -18.37 -1.68
N TYR A 2 0.76 -17.53 -0.82
CA TYR A 2 1.57 -16.54 -0.13
C TYR A 2 2.57 -17.24 0.79
N ASP A 3 3.87 -16.94 0.65
CA ASP A 3 4.88 -17.49 1.55
C ASP A 3 4.80 -16.77 2.90
N ILE A 4 4.24 -17.45 3.89
CA ILE A 4 4.08 -16.93 5.26
C ILE A 4 5.41 -16.44 5.85
N LYS A 5 6.54 -17.00 5.43
CA LYS A 5 7.87 -16.56 5.88
C LYS A 5 8.20 -15.14 5.45
N LYS A 6 7.66 -14.67 4.34
CA LYS A 6 7.79 -13.29 3.86
C LYS A 6 6.93 -12.29 4.63
N LEU A 7 5.93 -12.79 5.36
CA LEU A 7 4.99 -11.97 6.12
C LEU A 7 5.41 -11.75 7.58
N LYS A 8 6.55 -12.29 8.02
CA LYS A 8 6.97 -12.11 9.41
C LYS A 8 7.31 -10.65 9.71
N PRO A 9 6.79 -10.08 10.81
CA PRO A 9 7.20 -8.75 11.26
C PRO A 9 8.71 -8.73 11.50
N ARG A 10 9.36 -7.67 11.10
CA ARG A 10 10.78 -7.48 11.39
C ARG A 10 10.95 -7.16 12.88
N LYS A 11 11.89 -7.83 13.56
CA LYS A 11 12.16 -7.63 14.98
C LYS A 11 12.75 -6.26 15.33
N GLN A 12 13.28 -5.54 14.34
CA GLN A 12 13.91 -4.24 14.53
C GLN A 12 13.35 -3.24 13.50
N GLY A 13 12.89 -2.09 13.97
CA GLY A 13 12.41 -0.99 13.14
C GLY A 13 11.71 0.07 13.96
N ARG A 14 11.66 1.28 13.41
CA ARG A 14 10.95 2.44 14.00
C ARG A 14 9.43 2.23 14.06
N PHE A 15 8.92 1.20 13.39
CA PHE A 15 7.49 0.99 13.19
C PHE A 15 7.05 -0.27 13.92
N LYS A 16 5.92 -0.17 14.63
CA LYS A 16 5.29 -1.33 15.23
C LYS A 16 4.70 -2.22 14.13
N GLN A 17 5.27 -3.41 13.97
CA GLN A 17 4.79 -4.41 13.02
C GLN A 17 4.05 -5.53 13.74
N GLY A 18 3.10 -6.15 13.06
CA GLY A 18 2.36 -7.26 13.63
C GLY A 18 1.43 -7.93 12.63
N TYR A 19 0.65 -8.86 13.12
CA TYR A 19 -0.38 -9.56 12.38
C TYR A 19 -1.76 -9.27 12.93
N ILE A 20 -2.74 -9.23 12.02
CA ILE A 20 -4.16 -9.27 12.38
C ILE A 20 -4.69 -10.64 11.98
N ASN A 21 -5.41 -11.29 12.89
CA ASN A 21 -6.12 -12.52 12.59
C ASN A 21 -7.26 -12.18 11.59
N PRO A 22 -7.24 -12.76 10.36
CA PRO A 22 -8.23 -12.45 9.34
C PRO A 22 -9.66 -12.80 9.79
N GLN A 23 -9.83 -13.75 10.71
CA GLN A 23 -11.14 -14.12 11.23
C GLN A 23 -11.79 -13.02 12.08
N THR A 24 -11.01 -12.06 12.58
CA THR A 24 -11.53 -10.90 13.31
C THR A 24 -11.97 -9.77 12.39
N CYS A 25 -11.66 -9.85 11.09
CA CYS A 25 -12.02 -8.85 10.09
C CYS A 25 -13.31 -9.23 9.40
N LYS A 26 -14.33 -8.40 9.51
CA LYS A 26 -15.67 -8.68 8.97
C LYS A 26 -15.79 -8.41 7.47
N LYS A 27 -14.94 -7.54 6.93
CA LYS A 27 -15.05 -7.02 5.56
C LYS A 27 -13.93 -7.50 4.63
N LEU A 28 -13.07 -8.42 5.07
CA LEU A 28 -12.06 -8.99 4.17
C LEU A 28 -12.70 -9.70 2.98
N PHE A 29 -12.08 -9.57 1.81
CA PHE A 29 -12.43 -10.43 0.69
C PHE A 29 -12.32 -11.90 1.09
N PRO A 30 -13.25 -12.76 0.65
CA PRO A 30 -13.25 -14.19 1.03
C PRO A 30 -11.91 -14.88 0.75
N SER A 31 -11.22 -14.51 -0.32
CA SER A 31 -9.92 -15.07 -0.69
C SER A 31 -8.81 -14.79 0.33
N GLN A 32 -8.99 -13.83 1.21
CA GLN A 32 -7.98 -13.44 2.22
C GLN A 32 -8.28 -13.92 3.63
N ARG A 33 -9.39 -14.59 3.85
CA ARG A 33 -9.84 -14.97 5.21
C ARG A 33 -8.99 -16.03 5.90
N ASN A 34 -8.16 -16.75 5.15
CA ASN A 34 -7.32 -17.83 5.68
C ASN A 34 -5.83 -17.45 5.74
N THR A 35 -5.48 -16.20 5.46
CA THR A 35 -4.10 -15.73 5.47
C THR A 35 -3.96 -14.59 6.48
N PRO A 36 -3.00 -14.66 7.44
CA PRO A 36 -2.76 -13.56 8.36
C PRO A 36 -2.50 -12.25 7.61
N ILE A 37 -3.09 -11.17 8.09
CA ILE A 37 -2.88 -9.83 7.54
C ILE A 37 -1.73 -9.19 8.27
N ILE A 38 -0.68 -8.81 7.54
CA ILE A 38 0.45 -8.10 8.13
C ILE A 38 0.23 -6.58 8.05
N TYR A 39 0.58 -5.89 9.12
CA TYR A 39 0.80 -4.45 9.09
C TYR A 39 2.26 -4.16 9.44
N ARG A 40 2.91 -3.30 8.68
CA ARG A 40 4.34 -2.98 8.83
C ARG A 40 4.57 -1.66 9.56
N SER A 41 3.48 -0.97 9.91
CA SER A 41 3.53 0.28 10.66
C SER A 41 2.23 0.48 11.44
N SER A 42 2.26 1.36 12.44
CA SER A 42 1.07 1.77 13.17
C SER A 42 0.06 2.50 12.26
N TYR A 43 0.53 3.17 11.22
CA TYR A 43 -0.34 3.83 10.23
C TYR A 43 -1.13 2.81 9.42
N GLU A 44 -0.50 1.72 9.00
CA GLU A 44 -1.19 0.63 8.30
C GLU A 44 -2.26 0.00 9.21
N ARG A 45 -1.92 -0.28 10.47
CA ARG A 45 -2.89 -0.81 11.44
C ARG A 45 -4.09 0.12 11.58
N ARG A 46 -3.86 1.41 11.72
CA ARG A 46 -4.93 2.40 11.86
C ARG A 46 -5.79 2.49 10.60
N PHE A 47 -5.18 2.36 9.42
CA PHE A 47 -5.92 2.33 8.17
C PHE A 47 -6.80 1.08 8.04
N ILE A 48 -6.33 -0.08 8.50
CA ILE A 48 -7.15 -1.30 8.58
C ILE A 48 -8.36 -1.07 9.48
N GLU A 49 -8.18 -0.45 10.63
CA GLU A 49 -9.29 -0.09 11.52
C GLU A 49 -10.32 0.82 10.82
N TYR A 50 -9.84 1.77 10.06
CA TYR A 50 -10.70 2.63 9.24
C TYR A 50 -11.49 1.84 8.19
N LEU A 51 -10.84 0.93 7.48
CA LEU A 51 -11.52 0.09 6.47
C LEU A 51 -12.60 -0.79 7.11
N GLU A 52 -12.34 -1.34 8.29
CA GLU A 52 -13.31 -2.17 9.02
C GLU A 52 -14.46 -1.37 9.61
N SER A 53 -14.23 -0.15 10.03
CA SER A 53 -15.25 0.68 10.71
C SER A 53 -16.06 1.58 9.78
N ASN A 54 -15.58 1.87 8.58
CA ASN A 54 -16.27 2.77 7.65
C ASN A 54 -17.44 2.04 6.97
N PRO A 55 -18.71 2.48 7.20
CA PRO A 55 -19.88 1.81 6.62
C PRO A 55 -19.93 1.83 5.10
N LYS A 56 -19.21 2.74 4.44
CA LYS A 56 -19.12 2.81 2.98
C LYS A 56 -18.22 1.74 2.38
N VAL A 57 -17.32 1.17 3.17
CA VAL A 57 -16.45 0.07 2.74
C VAL A 57 -17.25 -1.23 2.77
N GLN A 58 -17.41 -1.85 1.61
CA GLN A 58 -18.11 -3.13 1.47
C GLN A 58 -17.16 -4.30 1.73
N TYR A 59 -15.99 -4.27 1.08
CA TYR A 59 -14.91 -5.25 1.21
C TYR A 59 -13.56 -4.57 1.09
N TRP A 60 -12.53 -5.22 1.63
CA TRP A 60 -11.14 -4.79 1.47
C TRP A 60 -10.18 -5.98 1.46
N GLY A 61 -8.98 -5.74 0.97
CA GLY A 61 -7.90 -6.74 0.95
C GLY A 61 -6.53 -6.08 1.07
N SER A 62 -5.54 -6.86 1.46
CA SER A 62 -4.17 -6.44 1.69
C SER A 62 -3.24 -7.06 0.65
N GLU A 63 -2.46 -6.24 -0.04
CA GLU A 63 -1.39 -6.65 -0.95
C GLU A 63 -1.82 -7.73 -1.97
N CYS A 64 -3.02 -7.60 -2.53
CA CYS A 64 -3.59 -8.63 -3.41
C CYS A 64 -3.81 -8.18 -4.86
N THR A 65 -3.50 -6.94 -5.20
CA THR A 65 -3.68 -6.40 -6.55
C THR A 65 -2.32 -6.16 -7.21
N PRO A 66 -1.90 -7.02 -8.17
CA PRO A 66 -0.61 -6.84 -8.85
C PRO A 66 -0.67 -5.70 -9.87
N ILE A 67 0.33 -4.84 -9.86
CA ILE A 67 0.51 -3.76 -10.82
C ILE A 67 1.89 -3.91 -11.45
N ASP A 68 1.93 -4.12 -12.76
CA ASP A 68 3.18 -4.14 -13.51
C ASP A 68 3.64 -2.72 -13.78
N TYR A 69 4.92 -2.46 -13.52
CA TYR A 69 5.51 -1.15 -13.77
C TYR A 69 6.93 -1.27 -14.28
N THR A 70 7.41 -0.21 -14.90
CA THR A 70 8.81 -0.05 -15.30
C THR A 70 9.43 1.02 -14.42
N ASP A 71 10.51 0.68 -13.70
CA ASP A 71 11.31 1.66 -12.97
C ASP A 71 12.03 2.56 -13.96
N SER A 72 11.64 3.83 -14.03
CA SER A 72 12.22 4.76 -15.00
C SER A 72 13.67 5.16 -14.68
N TYR A 73 14.15 4.82 -13.49
CA TYR A 73 15.54 5.07 -13.14
C TYR A 73 16.52 4.18 -13.93
N ASP A 74 16.24 2.88 -13.99
CA ASP A 74 17.12 1.88 -14.61
C ASP A 74 16.44 1.11 -15.75
N ASN A 75 15.19 1.46 -16.08
CA ASN A 75 14.39 0.85 -17.14
C ASN A 75 14.12 -0.65 -16.93
N THR A 76 14.07 -1.11 -15.67
CA THR A 76 13.75 -2.50 -15.33
C THR A 76 12.26 -2.68 -15.07
N HIS A 77 11.74 -3.88 -15.38
CA HIS A 77 10.34 -4.23 -15.20
C HIS A 77 10.12 -4.98 -13.88
N HIS A 78 9.06 -4.62 -13.15
CA HIS A 78 8.72 -5.20 -11.87
C HIS A 78 7.21 -5.32 -11.69
N THR A 79 6.82 -6.08 -10.68
CA THR A 79 5.44 -6.13 -10.19
C THR A 79 5.38 -5.51 -8.80
N TYR A 80 4.37 -4.67 -8.57
CA TYR A 80 4.13 -3.98 -7.34
C TYR A 80 2.73 -4.30 -6.82
N PHE A 81 2.59 -4.41 -5.50
CA PHE A 81 1.30 -4.62 -4.84
C PHE A 81 0.99 -3.41 -3.97
N PRO A 82 0.01 -2.57 -4.33
CA PRO A 82 -0.49 -1.55 -3.43
C PRO A 82 -0.90 -2.14 -2.09
N ASP A 83 -0.74 -1.38 -1.01
CA ASP A 83 -0.98 -1.89 0.35
C ASP A 83 -2.39 -2.42 0.54
N TYR A 84 -3.40 -1.71 0.03
CA TYR A 84 -4.80 -2.11 0.20
C TYR A 84 -5.61 -1.88 -1.06
N VAL A 85 -6.63 -2.71 -1.21
CA VAL A 85 -7.74 -2.50 -2.14
C VAL A 85 -9.04 -2.51 -1.34
N ALA A 86 -9.98 -1.62 -1.67
CA ALA A 86 -11.28 -1.61 -1.04
C ALA A 86 -12.38 -1.34 -2.05
N LEU A 87 -13.52 -2.00 -1.87
CA LEU A 87 -14.74 -1.71 -2.60
C LEU A 87 -15.55 -0.71 -1.77
N ILE A 88 -15.69 0.52 -2.27
CA ILE A 88 -16.34 1.62 -1.58
C ILE A 88 -17.41 2.20 -2.50
N ASP A 89 -18.68 2.16 -2.07
CA ASP A 89 -19.82 2.63 -2.88
C ASP A 89 -19.80 2.08 -4.32
N GLY A 90 -19.46 0.79 -4.48
CA GLY A 90 -19.43 0.12 -5.77
C GLY A 90 -18.20 0.39 -6.64
N VAL A 91 -17.21 1.15 -6.16
CA VAL A 91 -15.98 1.48 -6.88
C VAL A 91 -14.78 0.92 -6.14
N TYR A 92 -13.88 0.26 -6.89
CA TYR A 92 -12.62 -0.21 -6.31
C TYR A 92 -11.63 0.93 -6.15
N HIS A 93 -11.03 0.99 -4.97
CA HIS A 93 -9.99 1.95 -4.60
C HIS A 93 -8.72 1.20 -4.25
N LEU A 94 -7.60 1.61 -4.81
CA LEU A 94 -6.27 1.15 -4.39
C LEU A 94 -5.65 2.20 -3.49
N PHE A 95 -5.01 1.75 -2.41
CA PHE A 95 -4.39 2.62 -1.42
C PHE A 95 -2.93 2.23 -1.19
N GLU A 96 -2.09 3.23 -1.09
CA GLU A 96 -0.71 3.11 -0.62
C GLU A 96 -0.55 3.94 0.64
N ILE A 97 -0.03 3.33 1.70
CA ILE A 97 0.29 4.04 2.94
C ILE A 97 1.76 4.44 2.90
N LYS A 98 2.04 5.73 2.91
CA LYS A 98 3.39 6.25 2.76
C LYS A 98 3.60 7.49 3.60
N PRO A 99 4.70 7.61 4.36
CA PRO A 99 5.03 8.86 5.05
C PRO A 99 5.13 10.03 4.07
N TYR A 100 4.62 11.18 4.45
CA TYR A 100 4.58 12.35 3.57
C TYR A 100 5.98 12.73 3.05
N ASN A 101 7.00 12.65 3.89
CA ASN A 101 8.37 12.97 3.48
C ASN A 101 8.93 12.07 2.38
N GLN A 102 8.33 10.88 2.17
CA GLN A 102 8.67 9.98 1.08
C GLN A 102 7.83 10.23 -0.18
N CYS A 103 6.87 11.12 -0.13
CA CYS A 103 6.02 11.50 -1.26
C CYS A 103 6.55 12.75 -1.99
N ILE A 104 7.55 13.41 -1.44
CA ILE A 104 8.15 14.63 -2.00
C ILE A 104 9.57 14.33 -2.50
N ALA A 105 10.02 15.10 -3.48
CA ALA A 105 11.35 14.93 -4.05
C ALA A 105 12.45 15.10 -2.99
N PRO A 106 13.51 14.27 -3.03
CA PRO A 106 14.68 14.48 -2.20
C PRO A 106 15.34 15.83 -2.48
N SER A 107 16.19 16.29 -1.55
CA SER A 107 16.98 17.50 -1.75
C SER A 107 17.80 17.44 -3.03
N SER A 108 17.82 18.53 -3.80
CA SER A 108 18.66 18.66 -5.01
C SER A 108 20.16 18.57 -4.70
N LEU A 109 20.55 18.72 -3.43
CA LEU A 109 21.93 18.59 -2.96
C LEU A 109 22.37 17.12 -2.82
N LEU A 110 21.42 16.17 -2.78
CA LEU A 110 21.73 14.75 -2.71
C LEU A 110 22.11 14.20 -4.10
N PRO A 111 23.02 13.21 -4.16
CA PRO A 111 23.42 12.58 -5.43
C PRO A 111 22.22 11.97 -6.15
N LYS A 112 22.10 12.23 -7.45
CA LYS A 112 21.03 11.66 -8.29
C LYS A 112 21.15 10.15 -8.46
N ASP A 113 22.35 9.59 -8.32
CA ASP A 113 22.63 8.17 -8.34
C ASP A 113 22.63 7.53 -6.93
N GLY A 114 22.27 8.31 -5.90
CA GLY A 114 22.16 7.84 -4.54
C GLY A 114 20.83 7.18 -4.23
N TYR A 115 20.77 6.54 -3.07
CA TYR A 115 19.61 5.76 -2.61
C TYR A 115 18.30 6.58 -2.57
N ALA A 116 18.36 7.82 -2.09
CA ALA A 116 17.17 8.66 -1.94
C ALA A 116 16.49 8.93 -3.28
N TRP A 117 17.25 9.32 -4.30
CA TRP A 117 16.71 9.59 -5.63
C TRP A 117 16.27 8.32 -6.36
N LYS A 118 17.04 7.21 -6.25
CA LYS A 118 16.63 5.91 -6.82
C LYS A 118 15.30 5.45 -6.25
N THR A 119 15.14 5.52 -4.93
CA THR A 119 13.91 5.12 -4.24
C THR A 119 12.73 6.02 -4.64
N TYR A 120 12.94 7.33 -4.69
CA TYR A 120 11.90 8.28 -5.06
C TYR A 120 11.41 8.04 -6.49
N ILE A 121 12.32 7.86 -7.45
CA ILE A 121 11.97 7.60 -8.85
C ILE A 121 11.25 6.26 -9.00
N LYS A 122 11.70 5.22 -8.29
CA LYS A 122 11.02 3.93 -8.26
C LYS A 122 9.57 4.07 -7.75
N ASN A 123 9.36 4.78 -6.65
CA ASN A 123 8.03 5.00 -6.08
C ASN A 123 7.13 5.79 -7.06
N LEU A 124 7.65 6.84 -7.68
CA LEU A 124 6.89 7.56 -8.72
C LEU A 124 6.49 6.66 -9.88
N SER A 125 7.38 5.77 -10.32
CA SER A 125 7.11 4.82 -11.40
C SER A 125 5.96 3.86 -11.01
N LYS A 126 5.98 3.33 -9.78
CA LYS A 126 4.91 2.50 -9.23
C LYS A 126 3.57 3.25 -9.24
N TRP A 127 3.57 4.47 -8.72
CA TRP A 127 2.33 5.24 -8.54
C TRP A 127 1.74 5.69 -9.87
N LYS A 128 2.57 6.10 -10.82
CA LYS A 128 2.11 6.44 -12.17
C LYS A 128 1.48 5.24 -12.88
N ALA A 129 2.11 4.07 -12.79
CA ALA A 129 1.57 2.84 -13.36
C ALA A 129 0.23 2.46 -12.71
N THR A 130 0.13 2.58 -11.39
CA THR A 130 -1.09 2.31 -10.63
C THR A 130 -2.21 3.26 -11.03
N GLN A 131 -1.91 4.55 -11.14
CA GLN A 131 -2.88 5.56 -11.57
C GLN A 131 -3.40 5.26 -12.97
N ALA A 132 -2.51 4.89 -13.91
CA ALA A 132 -2.90 4.57 -15.29
C ALA A 132 -3.83 3.33 -15.33
N VAL A 133 -3.51 2.28 -14.58
CA VAL A 133 -4.37 1.09 -14.48
C VAL A 133 -5.74 1.44 -13.91
N CYS A 134 -5.77 2.24 -12.85
CA CYS A 134 -7.03 2.65 -12.22
C CYS A 134 -7.89 3.46 -13.18
N GLU A 135 -7.30 4.43 -13.89
CA GLU A 135 -8.03 5.22 -14.87
C GLU A 135 -8.61 4.36 -15.99
N SER A 136 -7.86 3.35 -16.47
CA SER A 136 -8.34 2.46 -17.52
C SER A 136 -9.48 1.55 -17.09
N LYS A 137 -9.64 1.27 -15.79
CA LYS A 137 -10.62 0.33 -15.23
C LYS A 137 -11.74 0.99 -14.42
N GLY A 138 -11.81 2.31 -14.40
CA GLY A 138 -12.81 3.03 -13.58
C GLY A 138 -12.59 2.86 -12.08
N MET A 139 -11.34 2.63 -11.68
CA MET A 139 -10.93 2.53 -10.28
C MET A 139 -10.28 3.83 -9.83
N LYS A 140 -10.07 3.97 -8.53
CA LYS A 140 -9.38 5.13 -7.93
C LYS A 140 -8.11 4.69 -7.23
N PHE A 141 -7.07 5.53 -7.29
CA PHE A 141 -5.83 5.33 -6.55
C PHE A 141 -5.58 6.52 -5.63
N GLN A 142 -5.15 6.23 -4.41
CA GLN A 142 -4.89 7.25 -3.41
C GLN A 142 -3.69 6.88 -2.55
N ILE A 143 -2.80 7.85 -2.34
CA ILE A 143 -1.70 7.72 -1.38
C ILE A 143 -2.17 8.33 -0.07
N ILE A 144 -2.09 7.55 1.01
CA ILE A 144 -2.50 7.95 2.35
C ILE A 144 -1.26 8.22 3.18
N THR A 145 -1.15 9.41 3.70
CA THR A 145 -0.04 9.83 4.57
C THR A 145 -0.51 9.97 6.01
N GLU A 146 0.42 10.20 6.94
CA GLU A 146 0.10 10.50 8.34
C GLU A 146 -0.83 11.71 8.49
N LYS A 147 -0.76 12.65 7.55
CA LYS A 147 -1.64 13.82 7.55
C LYS A 147 -3.09 13.47 7.30
N THR A 148 -3.35 12.45 6.47
CA THR A 148 -4.69 11.96 6.18
C THR A 148 -5.18 11.04 7.31
N ILE A 149 -4.32 10.14 7.78
CA ILE A 149 -4.67 9.17 8.83
C ILE A 149 -5.10 9.87 10.12
N SER A 150 -4.44 10.96 10.48
CA SER A 150 -4.80 11.71 11.69
C SER A 150 -6.20 12.31 11.65
N LYS A 151 -6.83 12.38 10.47
CA LYS A 151 -8.18 12.92 10.27
C LYS A 151 -9.26 11.84 10.11
N LEU A 152 -8.88 10.58 10.12
CA LEU A 152 -9.83 9.46 9.94
C LEU A 152 -10.62 9.12 11.21
#